data_1991de0691f72acbf890f6fb388f4b45
#
_entry.id   1991de0691f72acbf890f6fb388f4b45
#
_cell.length_a   1.000
_cell.length_b   1.000
_cell.length_c   1.000
_cell.angle_alpha   90.00
_cell.angle_beta   90.00
_cell.angle_gamma   90.00
#
_symmetry.space_group_name_H-M   'P 1'
#
loop_
_entity.id
_entity.type
_entity.pdbx_description
1 polymer ?
#
loop_
_entity_poly.entity_id
_entity_poly.type
_entity_poly.pdbx_seq_one_letter_code
_entity_poly.pdbx_strand_id
1 'polypeptide(L)'
;MININEAIIMLKQGDKIRILTKGEATILEELGSGGQGTVYKVCYGEKEYALKWYHKPSKPKFYENLKCNIEKGSPASCFLWPLFITEKDEKGRFGYLMELRDPSYKEFSDFLLAKEHFSTVSAMVEAAIKICVSFRQLHNKGYSYQDLNDGNFFINPITGDVLICDNDNIAPSGENMGVLGKCRYMAPEIITRKKSCPDTQSDRFSLAVILFLLFFNNHPLEGERISRCPCMTEKNERLFYGDDPVFIYDLQKQNNRPVEGIHVNVIQLWPLFPKYVRDMFIDQFSEKVMHEPGRRITEKEWLEKVLLRMRHELVKC
;
A
#
# COMPACT_ATOMS: atom_id res chain seq x y z
N MET A 1 31.91 3.61 -16.47
CA MET A 1 31.31 4.82 -17.09
C MET A 1 29.81 4.56 -17.18
N ILE A 2 29.05 5.10 -16.25
CA ILE A 2 27.58 5.03 -16.24
C ILE A 2 27.13 6.06 -17.28
N ASN A 3 26.41 5.61 -18.28
CA ASN A 3 25.91 6.42 -19.38
C ASN A 3 24.81 7.36 -18.85
N ILE A 4 25.18 8.58 -18.50
CA ILE A 4 24.30 9.65 -18.00
C ILE A 4 23.69 10.34 -19.23
N ASN A 5 22.77 9.72 -19.95
CA ASN A 5 21.88 10.41 -20.91
C ASN A 5 20.96 9.45 -21.67
N GLU A 6 20.16 8.66 -20.97
CA GLU A 6 18.88 8.28 -21.56
C GLU A 6 17.83 9.25 -21.03
N ALA A 7 17.63 10.34 -21.76
CA ALA A 7 16.52 11.25 -21.47
C ALA A 7 15.22 10.42 -21.46
N ILE A 8 14.52 10.43 -20.35
CA ILE A 8 13.20 9.84 -20.24
C ILE A 8 12.35 10.56 -21.28
N ILE A 9 12.03 9.88 -22.39
CA ILE A 9 11.11 10.43 -23.39
C ILE A 9 9.72 10.40 -22.77
N MET A 10 9.29 11.56 -22.30
CA MET A 10 7.94 11.76 -21.78
C MET A 10 6.97 11.87 -22.95
N LEU A 11 5.79 11.28 -22.78
CA LEU A 11 4.68 11.45 -23.72
C LEU A 11 4.18 12.88 -23.62
N LYS A 12 3.74 13.44 -24.75
CA LYS A 12 3.26 14.82 -24.83
C LYS A 12 1.76 14.82 -25.10
N GLN A 13 1.11 15.91 -24.75
CA GLN A 13 -0.28 16.13 -25.10
C GLN A 13 -0.48 15.97 -26.61
N GLY A 14 -1.49 15.20 -26.99
CA GLY A 14 -1.80 14.87 -28.38
C GLY A 14 -1.13 13.59 -28.91
N ASP A 15 -0.14 13.04 -28.20
CA ASP A 15 0.46 11.76 -28.57
C ASP A 15 -0.59 10.64 -28.52
N LYS A 16 -0.48 9.69 -29.45
CA LYS A 16 -1.35 8.54 -29.55
C LYS A 16 -0.64 7.27 -29.19
N ILE A 17 -1.25 6.50 -28.30
CA ILE A 17 -0.71 5.22 -27.80
C ILE A 17 -1.66 4.10 -28.20
N ARG A 18 -1.14 3.08 -28.89
CA ARG A 18 -1.93 1.91 -29.31
C ARG A 18 -2.26 1.02 -28.12
N ILE A 19 -3.54 0.63 -28.07
CA ILE A 19 -4.05 -0.32 -27.10
C ILE A 19 -4.00 -1.73 -27.72
N LEU A 20 -3.50 -2.70 -26.98
CA LEU A 20 -3.28 -4.06 -27.49
C LEU A 20 -4.54 -4.72 -28.05
N THR A 21 -5.69 -4.45 -27.46
CA THR A 21 -6.98 -5.03 -27.90
C THR A 21 -7.53 -4.36 -29.15
N LYS A 22 -7.58 -3.06 -29.21
CA LYS A 22 -8.02 -2.26 -30.37
C LYS A 22 -7.94 -0.76 -30.09
N GLY A 23 -7.60 0.01 -31.14
CA GLY A 23 -7.68 1.49 -31.11
C GLY A 23 -6.49 2.16 -30.44
N GLU A 24 -6.62 3.46 -30.27
CA GLU A 24 -5.57 4.33 -29.73
C GLU A 24 -6.12 5.20 -28.59
N ALA A 25 -5.33 5.40 -27.56
CA ALA A 25 -5.57 6.39 -26.52
C ALA A 25 -4.80 7.67 -26.83
N THR A 26 -5.42 8.83 -26.67
CA THR A 26 -4.79 10.14 -26.89
C THR A 26 -4.41 10.76 -25.54
N ILE A 27 -3.16 11.18 -25.37
CA ILE A 27 -2.67 11.87 -24.17
C ILE A 27 -3.32 13.24 -24.07
N LEU A 28 -3.92 13.54 -22.93
CA LEU A 28 -4.52 14.84 -22.62
C LEU A 28 -3.61 15.71 -21.77
N GLU A 29 -3.17 15.19 -20.62
CA GLU A 29 -2.30 15.89 -19.68
C GLU A 29 -1.53 14.91 -18.78
N GLU A 30 -0.44 15.36 -18.18
CA GLU A 30 0.27 14.62 -17.15
C GLU A 30 -0.42 14.80 -15.80
N LEU A 31 -0.67 13.71 -15.08
CA LEU A 31 -1.27 13.71 -13.73
C LEU A 31 -0.21 13.59 -12.63
N GLY A 32 0.92 12.97 -12.92
CA GLY A 32 2.02 12.81 -11.98
C GLY A 32 3.10 11.85 -12.46
N SER A 33 4.29 11.95 -11.89
CA SER A 33 5.43 11.12 -12.25
C SER A 33 6.09 10.53 -11.01
N GLY A 34 6.52 9.28 -11.10
CA GLY A 34 7.19 8.54 -10.04
C GLY A 34 8.40 7.76 -10.55
N GLY A 35 9.03 6.97 -9.69
CA GLY A 35 10.25 6.23 -10.03
C GLY A 35 10.09 5.17 -11.13
N GLN A 36 8.92 4.58 -11.26
CA GLN A 36 8.65 3.50 -12.23
C GLN A 36 8.04 4.01 -13.53
N GLY A 37 7.26 5.08 -13.48
CA GLY A 37 6.49 5.56 -14.62
C GLY A 37 5.84 6.91 -14.39
N THR A 38 5.19 7.41 -15.43
CA THR A 38 4.41 8.65 -15.41
C THR A 38 2.95 8.29 -15.64
N VAL A 39 2.05 8.94 -14.92
CA VAL A 39 0.61 8.79 -15.06
C VAL A 39 0.07 9.96 -15.87
N TYR A 40 -0.66 9.65 -16.92
CA TYR A 40 -1.30 10.62 -17.81
C TYR A 40 -2.81 10.46 -17.78
N LYS A 41 -3.52 11.55 -17.94
CA LYS A 41 -4.92 11.54 -18.34
C LYS A 41 -4.99 11.30 -19.84
N VAL A 42 -5.82 10.35 -20.27
CA VAL A 42 -5.96 9.99 -21.68
C VAL A 42 -7.43 9.87 -22.05
N CYS A 43 -7.72 10.12 -23.32
CA CYS A 43 -9.02 9.82 -23.92
C CYS A 43 -8.91 8.49 -24.72
N TYR A 44 -9.75 7.52 -24.39
CA TYR A 44 -9.85 6.25 -25.12
C TYR A 44 -11.31 5.93 -25.42
N GLY A 45 -11.67 5.89 -26.71
CA GLY A 45 -13.07 5.92 -27.13
C GLY A 45 -13.72 7.25 -26.74
N GLU A 46 -14.85 7.19 -26.03
CA GLU A 46 -15.59 8.37 -25.56
C GLU A 46 -15.37 8.65 -24.06
N LYS A 47 -14.39 7.96 -23.43
CA LYS A 47 -14.17 8.02 -21.99
C LYS A 47 -12.73 8.42 -21.67
N GLU A 48 -12.58 9.11 -20.55
CA GLU A 48 -11.28 9.46 -19.98
C GLU A 48 -10.78 8.38 -19.02
N TYR A 49 -9.48 8.10 -19.06
CA TYR A 49 -8.78 7.13 -18.23
C TYR A 49 -7.47 7.70 -17.69
N ALA A 50 -6.91 7.07 -16.69
CA ALA A 50 -5.52 7.25 -16.29
C ALA A 50 -4.65 6.20 -16.98
N LEU A 51 -3.57 6.63 -17.64
CA LEU A 51 -2.55 5.77 -18.24
C LEU A 51 -1.30 5.82 -17.38
N LYS A 52 -0.90 4.70 -16.75
CA LYS A 52 0.44 4.55 -16.18
C LYS A 52 1.38 4.06 -17.27
N TRP A 53 2.35 4.90 -17.64
CA TRP A 53 3.36 4.61 -18.67
C TRP A 53 4.72 4.34 -18.01
N TYR A 54 5.31 3.17 -18.22
CA TYR A 54 6.57 2.80 -17.63
C TYR A 54 7.77 3.48 -18.30
N HIS A 55 8.72 3.99 -17.52
CA HIS A 55 9.93 4.63 -18.01
C HIS A 55 10.90 3.65 -18.67
N LYS A 56 10.89 2.39 -18.25
CA LYS A 56 11.80 1.33 -18.70
C LYS A 56 11.02 0.11 -19.17
N PRO A 57 11.58 -0.69 -20.10
CA PRO A 57 11.00 -1.97 -20.44
C PRO A 57 10.96 -2.89 -19.22
N SER A 58 9.89 -3.62 -19.08
CA SER A 58 9.73 -4.58 -18.00
C SER A 58 10.20 -5.98 -18.38
N LYS A 59 10.38 -6.83 -17.35
CA LYS A 59 10.61 -8.26 -17.57
C LYS A 59 9.40 -8.91 -18.25
N PRO A 60 9.58 -9.89 -19.15
CA PRO A 60 8.45 -10.58 -19.80
C PRO A 60 7.41 -11.12 -18.82
N LYS A 61 7.85 -11.72 -17.70
CA LYS A 61 6.97 -12.26 -16.66
C LYS A 61 6.03 -11.21 -16.08
N PHE A 62 6.50 -9.98 -15.86
CA PHE A 62 5.69 -8.88 -15.35
C PHE A 62 4.58 -8.48 -16.35
N TYR A 63 4.94 -8.34 -17.63
CA TYR A 63 3.98 -7.99 -18.69
C TYR A 63 2.87 -9.06 -18.83
N GLU A 64 3.25 -10.35 -18.83
CA GLU A 64 2.28 -11.44 -18.93
C GLU A 64 1.40 -11.55 -17.68
N ASN A 65 1.96 -11.32 -16.49
CA ASN A 65 1.17 -11.26 -15.24
C ASN A 65 0.13 -10.15 -15.28
N LEU A 66 0.51 -8.95 -15.77
CA LEU A 66 -0.41 -7.82 -15.90
C LEU A 66 -1.55 -8.13 -16.88
N LYS A 67 -1.25 -8.74 -18.04
CA LYS A 67 -2.27 -9.20 -18.99
C LYS A 67 -3.25 -10.18 -18.34
N CYS A 68 -2.72 -11.18 -17.65
CA CYS A 68 -3.52 -12.17 -16.95
C CYS A 68 -4.42 -11.53 -15.87
N ASN A 69 -3.91 -10.53 -15.15
CA ASN A 69 -4.67 -9.80 -14.15
C ASN A 69 -5.82 -8.98 -14.79
N ILE A 70 -5.57 -8.32 -15.94
CA ILE A 70 -6.61 -7.62 -16.70
C ILE A 70 -7.72 -8.59 -17.12
N GLU A 71 -7.37 -9.75 -17.68
CA GLU A 71 -8.33 -10.77 -18.12
C GLU A 71 -9.18 -11.33 -16.99
N LYS A 72 -8.57 -11.54 -15.81
CA LYS A 72 -9.27 -12.05 -14.61
C LYS A 72 -10.14 -11.01 -13.92
N GLY A 73 -9.89 -9.74 -14.13
CA GLY A 73 -10.60 -8.62 -13.51
C GLY A 73 -10.24 -8.38 -12.04
N SER A 74 -10.74 -7.28 -11.51
CA SER A 74 -10.45 -6.84 -10.15
C SER A 74 -10.90 -7.85 -9.09
N PRO A 75 -10.10 -8.06 -8.03
CA PRO A 75 -10.52 -8.88 -6.89
C PRO A 75 -11.58 -8.21 -6.02
N ALA A 76 -11.59 -6.88 -5.95
CA ALA A 76 -12.57 -6.07 -5.20
C ALA A 76 -12.74 -4.69 -5.82
N SER A 77 -13.87 -4.03 -5.55
CA SER A 77 -14.20 -2.71 -6.13
C SER A 77 -13.28 -1.58 -5.66
N CYS A 78 -12.60 -1.74 -4.52
CA CYS A 78 -11.65 -0.75 -4.02
C CYS A 78 -10.33 -0.71 -4.81
N PHE A 79 -9.99 -1.74 -5.58
CA PHE A 79 -8.76 -1.72 -6.38
C PHE A 79 -8.97 -0.92 -7.67
N LEU A 80 -8.20 0.13 -7.85
CA LEU A 80 -8.11 0.88 -9.10
C LEU A 80 -7.36 0.02 -10.14
N TRP A 81 -8.10 -0.92 -10.72
CA TRP A 81 -7.58 -2.06 -11.45
C TRP A 81 -7.12 -1.70 -12.86
N PRO A 82 -6.04 -2.32 -13.38
CA PRO A 82 -5.68 -2.24 -14.79
C PRO A 82 -6.81 -2.80 -15.67
N LEU A 83 -7.23 -2.02 -16.68
CA LEU A 83 -8.35 -2.37 -17.59
C LEU A 83 -7.87 -2.74 -18.99
N PHE A 84 -6.92 -1.98 -19.51
CA PHE A 84 -6.38 -2.16 -20.86
C PHE A 84 -4.87 -2.02 -20.81
N ILE A 85 -4.16 -2.83 -21.59
CA ILE A 85 -2.70 -2.74 -21.74
C ILE A 85 -2.38 -2.17 -23.12
N THR A 86 -1.30 -1.39 -23.19
CA THR A 86 -0.83 -0.81 -24.46
C THR A 86 0.05 -1.80 -25.22
N GLU A 87 0.24 -1.57 -26.52
CA GLU A 87 1.34 -2.17 -27.25
C GLU A 87 2.67 -1.67 -26.68
N LYS A 88 3.74 -2.45 -26.91
CA LYS A 88 5.10 -2.01 -26.58
C LYS A 88 5.62 -1.04 -27.62
N ASP A 89 6.30 0.03 -27.19
CA ASP A 89 6.98 0.93 -28.10
C ASP A 89 8.29 0.29 -28.65
N GLU A 90 8.99 1.03 -29.52
CA GLU A 90 10.25 0.59 -30.13
C GLU A 90 11.37 0.26 -29.10
N LYS A 91 11.27 0.83 -27.89
CA LYS A 91 12.19 0.56 -26.77
C LYS A 91 11.69 -0.55 -25.84
N GLY A 92 10.57 -1.18 -26.13
CA GLY A 92 9.95 -2.22 -25.32
C GLY A 92 9.20 -1.70 -24.07
N ARG A 93 8.98 -0.38 -23.96
CA ARG A 93 8.18 0.23 -22.89
C ARG A 93 6.70 0.09 -23.24
N PHE A 94 5.85 0.08 -22.22
CA PHE A 94 4.40 -0.01 -22.35
C PHE A 94 3.72 0.66 -21.15
N GLY A 95 2.43 0.66 -21.15
CA GLY A 95 1.61 1.15 -20.04
C GLY A 95 0.29 0.41 -19.95
N TYR A 96 -0.53 0.81 -19.02
CA TYR A 96 -1.89 0.31 -18.88
C TYR A 96 -2.86 1.43 -18.50
N LEU A 97 -4.12 1.28 -18.91
CA LEU A 97 -5.19 2.19 -18.57
C LEU A 97 -5.95 1.66 -17.35
N MET A 98 -6.35 2.57 -16.49
CA MET A 98 -7.23 2.34 -15.35
C MET A 98 -8.23 3.49 -15.23
N GLU A 99 -9.27 3.33 -14.41
CA GLU A 99 -10.22 4.41 -14.15
C GLU A 99 -9.50 5.65 -13.59
N LEU A 100 -10.02 6.83 -13.91
CA LEU A 100 -9.58 8.06 -13.27
C LEU A 100 -10.05 8.06 -11.81
N ARG A 101 -9.16 8.48 -10.92
CA ARG A 101 -9.51 8.70 -9.51
C ARG A 101 -10.35 9.97 -9.38
N ASP A 102 -11.45 9.85 -8.66
CA ASP A 102 -12.27 11.01 -8.30
C ASP A 102 -11.48 11.92 -7.33
N PRO A 103 -11.49 13.27 -7.53
CA PRO A 103 -10.77 14.22 -6.69
C PRO A 103 -11.17 14.25 -5.21
N SER A 104 -12.35 13.69 -4.87
CA SER A 104 -12.79 13.55 -3.48
C SER A 104 -11.95 12.56 -2.66
N TYR A 105 -11.19 11.67 -3.31
CA TYR A 105 -10.25 10.78 -2.65
C TYR A 105 -8.90 11.46 -2.48
N LYS A 106 -8.40 11.50 -1.24
CA LYS A 106 -7.14 12.09 -0.82
C LYS A 106 -6.09 11.03 -0.57
N GLU A 107 -4.82 11.34 -0.79
CA GLU A 107 -3.73 10.41 -0.50
C GLU A 107 -3.65 10.09 1.00
N PHE A 108 -3.42 8.85 1.36
CA PHE A 108 -3.28 8.48 2.77
C PHE A 108 -2.08 9.18 3.43
N SER A 109 -1.01 9.44 2.69
CA SER A 109 0.12 10.24 3.14
C SER A 109 -0.28 11.65 3.61
N ASP A 110 -1.30 12.27 3.02
CA ASP A 110 -1.76 13.61 3.45
C ASP A 110 -2.46 13.57 4.82
N PHE A 111 -3.12 12.46 5.16
CA PHE A 111 -3.64 12.25 6.53
C PHE A 111 -2.49 12.09 7.53
N LEU A 112 -1.43 11.35 7.18
CA LEU A 112 -0.26 11.18 8.03
C LEU A 112 0.51 12.49 8.25
N LEU A 113 0.48 13.38 7.28
CA LEU A 113 1.09 14.71 7.33
C LEU A 113 0.14 15.79 7.93
N ALA A 114 -1.04 15.40 8.41
CA ALA A 114 -2.07 16.29 8.94
C ALA A 114 -2.53 17.38 7.96
N LYS A 115 -2.43 17.15 6.64
CA LYS A 115 -2.99 18.02 5.60
C LYS A 115 -4.46 17.70 5.35
N GLU A 116 -4.86 16.45 5.55
CA GLU A 116 -6.23 15.98 5.45
C GLU A 116 -6.67 15.30 6.75
N HIS A 117 -7.97 15.30 7.03
CA HIS A 117 -8.54 14.74 8.27
C HIS A 117 -9.84 14.04 7.96
N PHE A 118 -10.11 12.94 8.64
CA PHE A 118 -11.42 12.31 8.58
C PHE A 118 -12.49 13.23 9.19
N SER A 119 -13.64 13.33 8.53
CA SER A 119 -14.78 14.11 9.04
C SER A 119 -15.34 13.53 10.35
N THR A 120 -15.22 12.20 10.52
CA THR A 120 -15.70 11.46 11.70
C THR A 120 -14.81 10.24 11.97
N VAL A 121 -14.81 9.76 13.21
CA VAL A 121 -14.20 8.48 13.57
C VAL A 121 -14.88 7.32 12.81
N SER A 122 -16.17 7.43 12.52
CA SER A 122 -16.88 6.43 11.70
C SER A 122 -16.30 6.33 10.30
N ALA A 123 -15.98 7.43 9.64
CA ALA A 123 -15.35 7.42 8.31
C ALA A 123 -13.97 6.73 8.35
N MET A 124 -13.18 6.96 9.39
CA MET A 124 -11.89 6.28 9.58
C MET A 124 -12.07 4.77 9.77
N VAL A 125 -13.06 4.35 10.57
CA VAL A 125 -13.36 2.91 10.80
C VAL A 125 -13.89 2.26 9.51
N GLU A 126 -14.73 2.95 8.73
CA GLU A 126 -15.20 2.44 7.44
C GLU A 126 -14.03 2.28 6.44
N ALA A 127 -13.07 3.18 6.43
CA ALA A 127 -11.86 3.01 5.61
C ALA A 127 -11.09 1.75 6.01
N ALA A 128 -10.86 1.52 7.30
CA ALA A 128 -10.21 0.32 7.80
C ALA A 128 -10.98 -0.96 7.41
N ILE A 129 -12.31 -0.96 7.51
CA ILE A 129 -13.17 -2.08 7.10
C ILE A 129 -12.99 -2.36 5.61
N LYS A 130 -13.08 -1.34 4.75
CA LYS A 130 -12.95 -1.50 3.28
C LYS A 130 -11.58 -2.01 2.88
N ILE A 131 -10.51 -1.52 3.51
CA ILE A 131 -9.15 -2.04 3.33
C ILE A 131 -9.12 -3.54 3.67
N CYS A 132 -9.54 -3.93 4.87
CA CYS A 132 -9.51 -5.33 5.29
C CYS A 132 -10.39 -6.25 4.41
N VAL A 133 -11.58 -5.80 4.01
CA VAL A 133 -12.46 -6.55 3.09
C VAL A 133 -11.79 -6.76 1.74
N SER A 134 -11.16 -5.72 1.19
CA SER A 134 -10.48 -5.78 -0.11
C SER A 134 -9.30 -6.74 -0.09
N PHE A 135 -8.45 -6.67 0.95
CA PHE A 135 -7.32 -7.60 1.10
C PHE A 135 -7.77 -9.04 1.36
N ARG A 136 -8.85 -9.25 2.12
CA ARG A 136 -9.45 -10.57 2.28
C ARG A 136 -9.91 -11.15 0.94
N GLN A 137 -10.54 -10.35 0.07
CA GLN A 137 -10.96 -10.79 -1.25
C GLN A 137 -9.77 -11.08 -2.16
N LEU A 138 -8.72 -10.25 -2.13
CA LEU A 138 -7.46 -10.48 -2.85
C LEU A 138 -6.81 -11.80 -2.44
N HIS A 139 -6.61 -12.00 -1.14
CA HIS A 139 -5.96 -13.19 -0.59
C HIS A 139 -6.79 -14.47 -0.83
N ASN A 140 -8.12 -14.38 -0.75
CA ASN A 140 -9.00 -15.52 -1.08
C ASN A 140 -8.93 -15.94 -2.55
N LYS A 141 -8.54 -15.04 -3.46
CA LYS A 141 -8.26 -15.37 -4.87
C LYS A 141 -6.84 -15.91 -5.09
N GLY A 142 -6.05 -16.08 -4.03
CA GLY A 142 -4.68 -16.62 -4.10
C GLY A 142 -3.62 -15.62 -4.53
N TYR A 143 -3.90 -14.32 -4.44
CA TYR A 143 -2.96 -13.24 -4.77
C TYR A 143 -2.31 -12.65 -3.53
N SER A 144 -1.15 -11.99 -3.72
CA SER A 144 -0.55 -11.04 -2.78
C SER A 144 -0.29 -9.70 -3.46
N TYR A 145 -0.34 -8.62 -2.67
CA TYR A 145 -0.19 -7.25 -3.17
C TYR A 145 1.27 -6.85 -3.34
N GLN A 146 2.13 -7.27 -2.41
CA GLN A 146 3.60 -7.17 -2.41
C GLN A 146 4.19 -5.79 -2.10
N ASP A 147 3.52 -4.68 -2.40
CA ASP A 147 4.01 -3.31 -2.17
C ASP A 147 3.00 -2.46 -1.40
N LEU A 148 2.52 -2.98 -0.25
CA LEU A 148 1.67 -2.16 0.62
C LEU A 148 2.48 -1.02 1.21
N ASN A 149 2.03 0.21 0.98
CA ASN A 149 2.58 1.41 1.59
C ASN A 149 1.53 2.53 1.56
N ASP A 150 1.77 3.62 2.29
CA ASP A 150 0.87 4.76 2.42
C ASP A 150 0.54 5.48 1.10
N GLY A 151 1.46 5.49 0.13
CA GLY A 151 1.26 6.10 -1.18
C GLY A 151 0.28 5.37 -2.10
N ASN A 152 -0.11 4.13 -1.74
CA ASN A 152 -0.97 3.30 -2.58
C ASN A 152 -2.44 3.34 -2.16
N PHE A 153 -2.80 4.10 -1.12
CA PHE A 153 -4.16 4.26 -0.63
C PHE A 153 -4.65 5.68 -0.83
N PHE A 154 -5.84 5.80 -1.40
CA PHE A 154 -6.58 7.05 -1.49
C PHE A 154 -7.90 6.87 -0.76
N ILE A 155 -8.25 7.83 0.10
CA ILE A 155 -9.37 7.71 1.02
C ILE A 155 -10.28 8.94 0.88
N ASN A 156 -11.58 8.71 0.79
CA ASN A 156 -12.56 9.78 0.91
C ASN A 156 -12.72 10.12 2.40
N PRO A 157 -12.36 11.34 2.85
CA PRO A 157 -12.35 11.71 4.26
C PRO A 157 -13.75 11.78 4.88
N ILE A 158 -14.80 11.87 4.04
CA ILE A 158 -16.19 12.00 4.51
C ILE A 158 -16.85 10.64 4.67
N THR A 159 -16.69 9.77 3.65
CA THR A 159 -17.39 8.47 3.62
C THR A 159 -16.55 7.30 4.12
N GLY A 160 -15.23 7.46 4.19
CA GLY A 160 -14.31 6.35 4.41
C GLY A 160 -14.20 5.39 3.22
N ASP A 161 -14.66 5.79 2.02
CA ASP A 161 -14.41 5.02 0.80
C ASP A 161 -12.92 4.99 0.49
N VAL A 162 -12.45 3.85 -0.04
CA VAL A 162 -11.03 3.62 -0.31
C VAL A 162 -10.83 3.23 -1.76
N LEU A 163 -9.79 3.79 -2.38
CA LEU A 163 -9.21 3.30 -3.63
C LEU A 163 -7.78 2.84 -3.36
N ILE A 164 -7.45 1.64 -3.84
CA ILE A 164 -6.13 1.04 -3.72
C ILE A 164 -5.49 1.07 -5.11
N CYS A 165 -4.34 1.73 -5.23
CA CYS A 165 -3.63 1.97 -6.49
C CYS A 165 -2.40 1.05 -6.63
N ASP A 166 -1.63 1.21 -7.72
CA ASP A 166 -0.42 0.43 -8.02
C ASP A 166 -0.64 -1.10 -7.97
N ASN A 167 -1.75 -1.54 -8.58
CA ASN A 167 -2.18 -2.93 -8.60
C ASN A 167 -1.45 -3.80 -9.64
N ASP A 168 -0.52 -3.24 -10.38
CA ASP A 168 0.31 -3.91 -11.37
C ASP A 168 1.33 -4.89 -10.74
N ASN A 169 1.65 -4.70 -9.45
CA ASN A 169 2.53 -5.60 -8.69
C ASN A 169 1.80 -6.83 -8.10
N ILE A 170 0.48 -6.86 -8.17
CA ILE A 170 -0.30 -8.00 -7.68
C ILE A 170 0.05 -9.25 -8.47
N ALA A 171 0.41 -10.32 -7.74
CA ALA A 171 0.83 -11.58 -8.30
C ALA A 171 0.29 -12.77 -7.50
N PRO A 172 0.30 -13.99 -8.04
CA PRO A 172 0.03 -15.18 -7.25
C PRO A 172 0.87 -15.21 -5.98
N SER A 173 0.26 -15.57 -4.86
CA SER A 173 0.92 -15.59 -3.55
C SER A 173 2.16 -16.49 -3.57
N GLY A 174 3.31 -15.96 -3.15
CA GLY A 174 4.59 -16.64 -3.19
C GLY A 174 5.36 -16.49 -4.51
N GLU A 175 4.85 -15.69 -5.47
CA GLU A 175 5.59 -15.30 -6.66
C GLU A 175 6.04 -13.83 -6.55
N ASN A 176 7.21 -13.51 -7.10
CA ASN A 176 7.74 -12.15 -7.12
C ASN A 176 7.88 -11.65 -8.57
N MET A 177 7.31 -10.48 -8.84
CA MET A 177 7.41 -9.79 -10.14
C MET A 177 8.61 -8.84 -10.23
N GLY A 178 9.44 -8.79 -9.19
CA GLY A 178 10.65 -7.97 -9.13
C GLY A 178 10.52 -6.70 -8.31
N VAL A 179 9.44 -6.59 -7.54
CA VAL A 179 9.21 -5.50 -6.59
C VAL A 179 9.37 -6.03 -5.18
N LEU A 180 10.03 -5.27 -4.31
CA LEU A 180 10.25 -5.64 -2.91
C LEU A 180 9.45 -4.78 -1.93
N GLY A 181 8.89 -3.68 -2.37
CA GLY A 181 8.22 -2.72 -1.51
C GLY A 181 9.17 -1.78 -0.76
N LYS A 182 8.61 -0.90 0.06
CA LYS A 182 9.38 0.02 0.93
C LYS A 182 9.69 -0.69 2.25
N CYS A 183 10.96 -0.69 2.67
CA CYS A 183 11.47 -1.39 3.87
C CYS A 183 10.60 -1.15 5.10
N ARG A 184 10.16 0.08 5.31
CA ARG A 184 9.30 0.50 6.43
C ARG A 184 7.99 -0.29 6.55
N TYR A 185 7.46 -0.82 5.43
CA TYR A 185 6.20 -1.58 5.40
C TYR A 185 6.41 -3.08 5.22
N MET A 186 7.62 -3.49 4.86
CA MET A 186 7.91 -4.90 4.55
C MET A 186 7.93 -5.76 5.80
N ALA A 187 7.49 -7.00 5.66
CA ALA A 187 7.58 -7.98 6.73
C ALA A 187 9.06 -8.36 7.04
N PRO A 188 9.39 -8.62 8.32
CA PRO A 188 10.76 -8.90 8.75
C PRO A 188 11.47 -10.00 7.97
N GLU A 189 10.77 -11.08 7.61
CA GLU A 189 11.34 -12.19 6.84
C GLU A 189 11.72 -11.81 5.40
N ILE A 190 11.04 -10.82 4.83
CA ILE A 190 11.36 -10.30 3.49
C ILE A 190 12.60 -9.40 3.57
N ILE A 191 12.66 -8.49 4.55
CA ILE A 191 13.80 -7.59 4.79
C ILE A 191 15.08 -8.38 5.06
N THR A 192 14.98 -9.42 5.90
CA THR A 192 16.12 -10.26 6.27
C THR A 192 16.47 -11.29 5.20
N ARG A 193 15.68 -11.38 4.12
CA ARG A 193 15.82 -12.38 3.03
C ARG A 193 15.71 -13.82 3.51
N LYS A 194 15.08 -14.07 4.66
CA LYS A 194 14.69 -15.41 5.09
C LYS A 194 13.62 -16.00 4.17
N LYS A 195 12.86 -15.11 3.53
CA LYS A 195 11.89 -15.42 2.48
C LYS A 195 12.18 -14.53 1.27
N SER A 196 12.26 -15.15 0.09
CA SER A 196 12.62 -14.45 -1.16
C SER A 196 11.44 -13.82 -1.88
N CYS A 197 10.23 -14.34 -1.65
CA CYS A 197 9.02 -13.89 -2.34
C CYS A 197 7.97 -13.45 -1.32
N PRO A 198 7.37 -12.27 -1.50
CA PRO A 198 6.20 -11.84 -0.75
C PRO A 198 5.02 -12.81 -0.94
N ASP A 199 4.16 -12.89 0.04
CA ASP A 199 2.94 -13.69 0.02
C ASP A 199 1.85 -13.04 0.89
N THR A 200 0.73 -13.73 1.06
CA THR A 200 -0.38 -13.27 1.89
C THR A 200 0.02 -13.03 3.35
N GLN A 201 1.02 -13.75 3.87
CA GLN A 201 1.49 -13.54 5.24
C GLN A 201 2.31 -12.25 5.37
N SER A 202 3.17 -11.95 4.38
CA SER A 202 3.89 -10.68 4.35
C SER A 202 2.93 -9.50 4.17
N ASP A 203 1.90 -9.63 3.34
CA ASP A 203 0.86 -8.60 3.20
C ASP A 203 0.10 -8.36 4.51
N ARG A 204 -0.19 -9.39 5.32
CA ARG A 204 -0.83 -9.24 6.64
C ARG A 204 -0.01 -8.43 7.62
N PHE A 205 1.32 -8.53 7.56
CA PHE A 205 2.18 -7.66 8.34
C PHE A 205 2.05 -6.20 7.89
N SER A 206 2.20 -5.96 6.58
CA SER A 206 2.11 -4.62 6.01
C SER A 206 0.72 -4.00 6.22
N LEU A 207 -0.35 -4.81 6.11
CA LEU A 207 -1.72 -4.40 6.41
C LEU A 207 -1.88 -3.92 7.86
N ALA A 208 -1.29 -4.64 8.81
CA ALA A 208 -1.34 -4.23 10.21
C ALA A 208 -0.57 -2.93 10.46
N VAL A 209 0.53 -2.69 9.74
CA VAL A 209 1.24 -1.39 9.76
C VAL A 209 0.33 -0.28 9.24
N ILE A 210 -0.36 -0.49 8.12
CA ILE A 210 -1.33 0.47 7.55
C ILE A 210 -2.46 0.77 8.53
N LEU A 211 -3.04 -0.24 9.17
CA LEU A 211 -4.11 -0.05 10.16
C LEU A 211 -3.61 0.72 11.39
N PHE A 212 -2.39 0.47 11.83
CA PHE A 212 -1.80 1.20 12.95
C PHE A 212 -1.57 2.68 12.60
N LEU A 213 -1.02 2.94 11.42
CA LEU A 213 -0.86 4.31 10.89
C LEU A 213 -2.20 5.03 10.78
N LEU A 214 -3.24 4.35 10.30
CA LEU A 214 -4.58 4.91 10.13
C LEU A 214 -5.20 5.34 11.47
N PHE A 215 -5.01 4.55 12.53
CA PHE A 215 -5.62 4.83 13.84
C PHE A 215 -4.78 5.76 14.72
N PHE A 216 -3.46 5.67 14.64
CA PHE A 216 -2.58 6.33 15.60
C PHE A 216 -1.65 7.40 14.98
N ASN A 217 -1.67 7.53 13.66
CA ASN A 217 -0.79 8.43 12.91
C ASN A 217 0.69 8.34 13.36
N ASN A 218 1.14 7.11 13.62
CA ASN A 218 2.49 6.74 13.98
C ASN A 218 2.79 5.32 13.50
N HIS A 219 4.04 5.05 13.16
CA HIS A 219 4.44 3.70 12.75
C HIS A 219 4.62 2.78 13.98
N PRO A 220 4.16 1.51 13.94
CA PRO A 220 4.18 0.63 15.11
C PRO A 220 5.59 0.28 15.63
N LEU A 221 6.62 0.39 14.79
CA LEU A 221 8.01 0.07 15.16
C LEU A 221 8.89 1.32 15.34
N GLU A 222 8.32 2.54 15.11
CA GLU A 222 9.08 3.79 15.20
C GLU A 222 8.83 4.49 16.54
N GLY A 223 9.69 4.18 17.51
CA GLY A 223 9.73 4.79 18.83
C GLY A 223 11.13 5.32 19.14
N GLU A 224 11.53 5.24 20.39
CA GLU A 224 12.78 5.78 20.93
C GLU A 224 14.04 5.28 20.17
N ARG A 225 14.07 4.00 19.76
CA ARG A 225 15.21 3.41 19.04
C ARG A 225 15.48 4.12 17.72
N ILE A 226 14.42 4.43 16.95
CA ILE A 226 14.54 5.12 15.67
C ILE A 226 14.80 6.61 15.89
N SER A 227 14.14 7.24 16.87
CA SER A 227 14.35 8.66 17.19
C SER A 227 15.78 8.97 17.65
N ARG A 228 16.45 8.00 18.26
CA ARG A 228 17.86 8.12 18.67
C ARG A 228 18.85 7.73 17.58
N CYS A 229 18.37 7.18 16.45
CA CYS A 229 19.23 6.78 15.35
C CYS A 229 19.65 8.02 14.53
N PRO A 230 20.94 8.37 14.48
CA PRO A 230 21.36 9.60 13.82
C PRO A 230 21.19 9.57 12.30
N CYS A 231 21.17 8.39 11.69
CA CYS A 231 20.99 8.20 10.26
C CYS A 231 20.37 6.84 9.96
N MET A 232 19.30 6.82 9.14
CA MET A 232 18.67 5.60 8.69
C MET A 232 19.41 5.07 7.45
N THR A 233 20.39 4.20 7.71
CA THR A 233 21.12 3.45 6.69
C THR A 233 20.43 2.12 6.39
N GLU A 234 20.73 1.46 5.27
CA GLU A 234 20.22 0.11 4.97
C GLU A 234 20.47 -0.89 6.10
N LYS A 235 21.61 -0.76 6.79
CA LYS A 235 21.93 -1.60 7.97
C LYS A 235 20.97 -1.33 9.13
N ASN A 236 20.65 -0.06 9.39
CA ASN A 236 19.75 0.34 10.47
C ASN A 236 18.29 -0.01 10.12
N GLU A 237 17.87 0.18 8.87
CA GLU A 237 16.56 -0.29 8.40
C GLU A 237 16.41 -1.79 8.58
N ARG A 238 17.41 -2.55 8.12
CA ARG A 238 17.43 -4.00 8.31
C ARG A 238 17.36 -4.40 9.78
N LEU A 239 18.08 -3.71 10.67
CA LEU A 239 18.06 -3.96 12.11
C LEU A 239 16.67 -3.70 12.69
N PHE A 240 16.12 -2.48 12.47
CA PHE A 240 14.93 -2.02 13.17
C PHE A 240 13.61 -2.59 12.62
N TYR A 241 13.56 -2.91 11.32
CA TYR A 241 12.37 -3.47 10.70
C TYR A 241 12.48 -4.97 10.41
N GLY A 242 13.68 -5.55 10.44
CA GLY A 242 13.93 -6.92 10.04
C GLY A 242 14.52 -7.82 11.11
N ASP A 243 15.76 -7.57 11.54
CA ASP A 243 16.49 -8.49 12.42
C ASP A 243 16.03 -8.40 13.89
N ASP A 244 15.70 -7.20 14.40
CA ASP A 244 15.21 -6.98 15.77
C ASP A 244 14.11 -5.88 15.79
N PRO A 245 12.95 -6.10 15.13
CA PRO A 245 11.82 -5.20 15.22
C PRO A 245 11.23 -5.22 16.64
N VAL A 246 10.92 -4.05 17.18
CA VAL A 246 10.31 -3.91 18.51
C VAL A 246 9.11 -2.99 18.43
N PHE A 247 7.95 -3.49 18.84
CA PHE A 247 6.72 -2.70 18.90
C PHE A 247 6.82 -1.58 19.93
N ILE A 248 6.31 -0.39 19.62
CA ILE A 248 6.41 0.78 20.51
C ILE A 248 5.64 0.61 21.84
N TYR A 249 4.68 -0.33 21.90
CA TYR A 249 3.96 -0.71 23.12
C TYR A 249 4.18 -2.18 23.47
N ASP A 250 5.35 -2.76 23.12
CA ASP A 250 5.72 -4.11 23.51
C ASP A 250 5.70 -4.25 25.05
N LEU A 251 5.11 -5.34 25.54
CA LEU A 251 4.95 -5.56 26.99
C LEU A 251 6.24 -6.02 27.67
N GLN A 252 7.15 -6.63 26.92
CA GLN A 252 8.42 -7.20 27.45
C GLN A 252 9.62 -6.32 27.11
N LYS A 253 9.76 -5.91 25.84
CA LYS A 253 10.85 -5.05 25.36
C LYS A 253 10.43 -3.58 25.43
N GLN A 254 10.85 -2.87 26.48
CA GLN A 254 10.43 -1.49 26.70
C GLN A 254 11.42 -0.44 26.15
N ASN A 255 12.39 -0.86 25.37
CA ASN A 255 13.45 0.01 24.84
C ASN A 255 13.07 0.75 23.55
N ASN A 256 11.80 0.65 23.09
CA ASN A 256 11.31 1.35 21.92
C ASN A 256 9.99 2.12 22.19
N ARG A 257 9.82 2.62 23.41
CA ARG A 257 8.63 3.38 23.80
C ARG A 257 8.47 4.67 22.99
N PRO A 258 7.23 5.16 22.81
CA PRO A 258 7.02 6.49 22.28
C PRO A 258 7.71 7.55 23.15
N VAL A 259 8.29 8.56 22.50
CA VAL A 259 9.02 9.65 23.17
C VAL A 259 8.11 10.88 23.22
N GLU A 260 7.95 11.47 24.41
CA GLU A 260 7.20 12.71 24.60
C GLU A 260 7.78 13.83 23.73
N GLY A 261 6.89 14.66 23.18
CA GLY A 261 7.24 15.74 22.26
C GLY A 261 7.59 15.31 20.83
N ILE A 262 7.85 14.01 20.58
CA ILE A 262 8.11 13.46 19.24
C ILE A 262 6.89 12.67 18.75
N HIS A 263 6.44 11.67 19.50
CA HIS A 263 5.35 10.77 19.11
C HIS A 263 4.01 11.20 19.71
N VAL A 264 3.69 12.49 19.59
CA VAL A 264 2.54 13.13 20.25
C VAL A 264 1.22 12.41 19.91
N ASN A 265 1.00 12.12 18.63
CA ASN A 265 -0.25 11.52 18.18
C ASN A 265 -0.53 10.17 18.86
N VAL A 266 0.41 9.23 18.78
CA VAL A 266 0.19 7.90 19.35
C VAL A 266 0.11 7.93 20.88
N ILE A 267 0.85 8.81 21.56
CA ILE A 267 0.77 8.97 23.01
C ILE A 267 -0.63 9.42 23.44
N GLN A 268 -1.21 10.37 22.70
CA GLN A 268 -2.55 10.90 22.98
C GLN A 268 -3.67 9.93 22.55
N LEU A 269 -3.53 9.32 21.39
CA LEU A 269 -4.59 8.50 20.80
C LEU A 269 -4.64 7.08 21.40
N TRP A 270 -3.50 6.46 21.71
CA TRP A 270 -3.45 5.09 22.21
C TRP A 270 -4.37 4.81 23.41
N PRO A 271 -4.38 5.64 24.49
CA PRO A 271 -5.26 5.40 25.63
C PRO A 271 -6.75 5.61 25.33
N LEU A 272 -7.10 6.35 24.27
CA LEU A 272 -8.48 6.62 23.89
C LEU A 272 -9.14 5.43 23.18
N PHE A 273 -8.35 4.56 22.56
CA PHE A 273 -8.89 3.38 21.89
C PHE A 273 -9.26 2.29 22.89
N PRO A 274 -10.35 1.53 22.63
CA PRO A 274 -10.77 0.42 23.46
C PRO A 274 -9.66 -0.62 23.69
N LYS A 275 -9.68 -1.27 24.85
CA LYS A 275 -8.67 -2.29 25.20
C LYS A 275 -8.53 -3.38 24.14
N TYR A 276 -9.64 -3.88 23.60
CA TYR A 276 -9.61 -4.94 22.58
C TYR A 276 -8.90 -4.54 21.29
N VAL A 277 -8.93 -3.24 20.92
CA VAL A 277 -8.17 -2.71 19.78
C VAL A 277 -6.67 -2.73 20.08
N ARG A 278 -6.30 -2.23 21.25
CA ARG A 278 -4.91 -2.16 21.70
C ARG A 278 -4.29 -3.54 21.87
N ASP A 279 -5.02 -4.46 22.50
CA ASP A 279 -4.59 -5.85 22.67
C ASP A 279 -4.32 -6.53 21.31
N MET A 280 -5.16 -6.28 20.30
CA MET A 280 -4.98 -6.84 18.97
C MET A 280 -3.68 -6.37 18.30
N PHE A 281 -3.31 -5.10 18.47
CA PHE A 281 -2.03 -4.59 17.98
C PHE A 281 -0.84 -5.12 18.80
N ILE A 282 -0.98 -5.26 20.11
CA ILE A 282 0.05 -5.88 20.97
C ILE A 282 0.31 -7.33 20.53
N ASP A 283 -0.75 -8.09 20.26
CA ASP A 283 -0.63 -9.47 19.77
C ASP A 283 0.02 -9.52 18.39
N GLN A 284 -0.44 -8.69 17.44
CA GLN A 284 0.07 -8.65 16.07
C GLN A 284 1.55 -8.30 15.99
N PHE A 285 2.00 -7.35 16.81
CA PHE A 285 3.38 -6.88 16.84
C PHE A 285 4.20 -7.46 18.00
N SER A 286 3.72 -8.55 18.64
CA SER A 286 4.54 -9.31 19.58
C SER A 286 5.74 -9.94 18.86
N GLU A 287 6.86 -10.08 19.56
CA GLU A 287 8.09 -10.67 19.00
C GLU A 287 7.81 -12.00 18.29
N LYS A 288 7.01 -12.85 18.92
CA LYS A 288 6.63 -14.15 18.37
C LYS A 288 5.89 -14.03 17.03
N VAL A 289 4.86 -13.20 16.94
CA VAL A 289 4.04 -13.04 15.72
C VAL A 289 4.83 -12.36 14.60
N MET A 290 5.69 -11.40 14.94
CA MET A 290 6.55 -10.77 13.94
C MET A 290 7.50 -11.76 13.26
N HIS A 291 8.00 -12.75 13.99
CA HIS A 291 8.95 -13.75 13.47
C HIS A 291 8.31 -15.07 13.02
N GLU A 292 7.04 -15.33 13.34
CA GLU A 292 6.28 -16.52 12.92
C GLU A 292 5.12 -16.10 11.97
N PRO A 293 5.35 -15.95 10.65
CA PRO A 293 4.36 -15.40 9.71
C PRO A 293 2.98 -16.07 9.76
N GLY A 294 2.94 -17.39 9.99
CA GLY A 294 1.67 -18.14 10.08
C GLY A 294 0.78 -17.79 11.27
N ARG A 295 1.27 -16.97 12.21
CA ARG A 295 0.50 -16.51 13.39
C ARG A 295 -0.09 -15.11 13.22
N ARG A 296 0.20 -14.44 12.12
CA ARG A 296 -0.28 -13.07 11.87
C ARG A 296 -1.80 -13.03 11.83
N ILE A 297 -2.35 -11.99 12.42
CA ILE A 297 -3.78 -11.75 12.47
C ILE A 297 -4.32 -11.60 11.04
N THR A 298 -5.34 -12.36 10.74
CA THR A 298 -5.98 -12.37 9.43
C THR A 298 -6.91 -11.18 9.24
N GLU A 299 -7.22 -10.84 8.00
CA GLU A 299 -8.20 -9.81 7.63
C GLU A 299 -9.56 -10.09 8.26
N LYS A 300 -9.94 -11.37 8.34
CA LYS A 300 -11.18 -11.82 9.00
C LYS A 300 -11.16 -11.49 10.50
N GLU A 301 -10.05 -11.75 11.15
CA GLU A 301 -9.93 -11.47 12.60
C GLU A 301 -9.93 -9.98 12.88
N TRP A 302 -9.24 -9.15 12.07
CA TRP A 302 -9.34 -7.69 12.16
C TRP A 302 -10.79 -7.22 12.02
N LEU A 303 -11.51 -7.72 11.01
CA LEU A 303 -12.91 -7.38 10.78
C LEU A 303 -13.79 -7.77 11.96
N GLU A 304 -13.78 -9.04 12.38
CA GLU A 304 -14.74 -9.59 13.34
C GLU A 304 -14.44 -9.18 14.79
N LYS A 305 -13.16 -9.16 15.18
CA LYS A 305 -12.78 -8.89 16.58
C LYS A 305 -12.62 -7.39 16.89
N VAL A 306 -12.34 -6.55 15.87
CA VAL A 306 -12.04 -5.13 16.05
C VAL A 306 -13.01 -4.24 15.29
N LEU A 307 -12.97 -4.24 13.96
CA LEU A 307 -13.51 -3.17 13.13
C LEU A 307 -15.04 -3.13 13.14
N LEU A 308 -15.71 -4.28 12.98
CA LEU A 308 -17.17 -4.36 13.02
C LEU A 308 -17.71 -4.05 14.42
N ARG A 309 -16.96 -4.40 15.47
CA ARG A 309 -17.30 -4.04 16.83
C ARG A 309 -17.17 -2.53 17.05
N MET A 310 -16.09 -1.90 16.62
CA MET A 310 -15.92 -0.45 16.68
C MET A 310 -17.06 0.29 15.96
N ARG A 311 -17.38 -0.13 14.73
CA ARG A 311 -18.49 0.44 13.96
C ARG A 311 -19.80 0.36 14.74
N HIS A 312 -20.10 -0.79 15.35
CA HIS A 312 -21.33 -0.98 16.13
C HIS A 312 -21.37 -0.09 17.39
N GLU A 313 -20.24 0.08 18.06
CA GLU A 313 -20.14 0.95 19.23
C GLU A 313 -20.35 2.42 18.87
N LEU A 314 -19.78 2.88 17.74
CA LEU A 314 -19.94 4.25 17.24
C LEU A 314 -21.38 4.62 16.81
N VAL A 315 -22.17 3.66 16.34
CA VAL A 315 -23.59 3.90 15.97
C VAL A 315 -24.48 4.06 17.21
N LYS A 316 -24.03 3.60 18.38
CA LYS A 316 -24.80 3.68 19.63
C LYS A 316 -24.54 4.98 20.44
N CYS A 317 -23.52 5.73 20.07
CA CYS A 317 -23.20 7.02 20.66
C CYS A 317 -23.81 8.16 19.85
#